data_52d26fe97324bff04d6fd140a33ed383
#
_entry.id   52d26fe97324bff04d6fd140a33ed383
#
_cell.length_a   1.000
_cell.length_b   1.000
_cell.length_c   1.000
_cell.angle_alpha   90.00
_cell.angle_beta   90.00
_cell.angle_gamma   90.00
#
_symmetry.space_group_name_H-M   'P 1'
#
loop_
_entity.id
_entity.type
_entity.pdbx_description
1 polymer ?
#
loop_
_entity_poly.entity_id
_entity_poly.type
_entity_poly.pdbx_seq_one_letter_code
_entity_poly.pdbx_strand_id
1 'polypeptide(L)'
;VFACKLDTYKIFHWKKRLVALLITAIVTVGSSFFLTRVDFLSKKGVAVNFWQQKKGYLKNGYILSFLMNIQYTIVSQPDGYSPEAVDKIADKYQVTQGTNKKLKQKPNVVVIMNETFADLNVVNHIKTNKEVMPFINSLSENTIKGHMLVSVFGGGTSNSEYEFLTGNSVSSLPLNGNAYTQFVKHKVPSLASQLKQQGYDTLAFHPYKAHGWNRDTVY
;
A
#
# COMPACT_ATOMS: atom_id res chain seq x y z
N VAL A 1 -16.61 -35.71 30.24
CA VAL A 1 -16.11 -36.41 29.03
C VAL A 1 -17.33 -36.82 28.24
N PHE A 2 -17.73 -36.06 27.23
CA PHE A 2 -18.81 -36.42 26.30
C PHE A 2 -18.21 -37.35 25.25
N ALA A 3 -18.40 -38.64 25.37
CA ALA A 3 -18.15 -39.59 24.30
C ALA A 3 -19.27 -39.45 23.26
N CYS A 4 -19.01 -38.79 22.18
CA CYS A 4 -19.91 -38.79 21.03
C CYS A 4 -19.90 -40.19 20.41
N LYS A 5 -20.99 -40.98 20.63
CA LYS A 5 -21.20 -42.21 19.88
C LYS A 5 -21.36 -41.88 18.41
N LEU A 6 -20.32 -42.12 17.64
CA LEU A 6 -20.40 -42.15 16.19
C LEU A 6 -21.20 -43.39 15.80
N ASP A 7 -22.52 -43.24 15.62
CA ASP A 7 -23.32 -44.25 14.94
C ASP A 7 -22.73 -44.51 13.57
N THR A 8 -22.49 -45.79 13.27
CA THR A 8 -22.02 -46.28 11.99
C THR A 8 -23.02 -45.91 10.91
N TYR A 9 -22.82 -44.74 10.28
CA TYR A 9 -23.61 -44.31 9.14
C TYR A 9 -23.44 -45.32 7.99
N LYS A 10 -24.56 -45.89 7.55
CA LYS A 10 -24.67 -46.72 6.35
C LYS A 10 -23.89 -46.09 5.20
N ILE A 11 -23.06 -46.87 4.53
CA ILE A 11 -22.22 -46.49 3.42
C ILE A 11 -23.09 -45.79 2.36
N PHE A 12 -22.99 -44.47 2.33
CA PHE A 12 -23.69 -43.64 1.35
C PHE A 12 -23.16 -44.02 -0.05
N HIS A 13 -24.05 -44.41 -0.99
CA HIS A 13 -23.65 -44.79 -2.33
C HIS A 13 -22.69 -43.74 -2.92
N TRP A 14 -21.58 -44.19 -3.49
CA TRP A 14 -20.51 -43.33 -4.00
C TRP A 14 -21.01 -42.21 -4.92
N LYS A 15 -22.05 -42.48 -5.76
CA LYS A 15 -22.69 -41.48 -6.61
C LYS A 15 -23.32 -40.35 -5.82
N LYS A 16 -23.96 -40.60 -4.68
CA LYS A 16 -24.54 -39.58 -3.82
C LYS A 16 -23.46 -38.76 -3.14
N ARG A 17 -22.33 -39.39 -2.78
CA ARG A 17 -21.14 -38.65 -2.23
C ARG A 17 -20.54 -37.70 -3.28
N LEU A 18 -20.45 -38.16 -4.51
CA LEU A 18 -19.92 -37.36 -5.61
C LEU A 18 -20.84 -36.17 -5.93
N VAL A 19 -22.15 -36.36 -5.93
CA VAL A 19 -23.12 -35.26 -6.05
C VAL A 19 -23.04 -34.30 -4.87
N ALA A 20 -22.95 -34.79 -3.66
CA ALA A 20 -22.80 -33.93 -2.47
C ALA A 20 -21.50 -33.12 -2.53
N LEU A 21 -20.37 -33.72 -2.92
CA LEU A 21 -19.09 -33.02 -3.11
C LEU A 21 -19.19 -31.95 -4.19
N LEU A 22 -19.84 -32.26 -5.33
CA LEU A 22 -20.06 -31.30 -6.41
C LEU A 22 -20.91 -30.11 -5.93
N ILE A 23 -22.01 -30.35 -5.25
CA ILE A 23 -22.87 -29.31 -4.70
C ILE A 23 -22.07 -28.45 -3.68
N THR A 24 -21.34 -29.10 -2.77
CA THR A 24 -20.52 -28.39 -1.79
C THR A 24 -19.45 -27.54 -2.50
N ALA A 25 -18.77 -28.07 -3.50
CA ALA A 25 -17.79 -27.31 -4.29
C ALA A 25 -18.43 -26.10 -4.99
N ILE A 26 -19.58 -26.27 -5.64
CA ILE A 26 -20.31 -25.20 -6.32
C ILE A 26 -20.74 -24.11 -5.30
N VAL A 27 -21.29 -24.53 -4.17
CA VAL A 27 -21.70 -23.58 -3.09
C VAL A 27 -20.48 -22.85 -2.53
N THR A 28 -19.38 -23.56 -2.28
CA THR A 28 -18.16 -22.96 -1.75
C THR A 28 -17.54 -21.97 -2.75
N VAL A 29 -17.40 -22.36 -4.02
CA VAL A 29 -16.86 -21.49 -5.07
C VAL A 29 -17.79 -20.30 -5.31
N GLY A 30 -19.10 -20.54 -5.41
CA GLY A 30 -20.08 -19.47 -5.62
C GLY A 30 -20.14 -18.51 -4.45
N SER A 31 -20.14 -18.97 -3.21
CA SER A 31 -20.11 -18.12 -2.03
C SER A 31 -18.79 -17.36 -1.92
N SER A 32 -17.65 -18.01 -2.19
CA SER A 32 -16.34 -17.35 -2.20
C SER A 32 -16.28 -16.25 -3.25
N PHE A 33 -16.73 -16.51 -4.48
CA PHE A 33 -16.81 -15.51 -5.54
C PHE A 33 -17.71 -14.33 -5.16
N PHE A 34 -18.85 -14.60 -4.54
CA PHE A 34 -19.77 -13.57 -4.10
C PHE A 34 -19.17 -12.73 -2.95
N LEU A 35 -18.52 -13.38 -1.98
CA LEU A 35 -17.95 -12.73 -0.81
C LEU A 35 -16.69 -11.92 -1.14
N THR A 36 -16.00 -12.23 -2.24
CA THR A 36 -14.84 -11.44 -2.71
C THR A 36 -15.22 -10.20 -3.50
N ARG A 37 -16.50 -10.01 -3.86
CA ARG A 37 -17.00 -8.78 -4.50
C ARG A 37 -17.23 -7.66 -3.48
N VAL A 38 -16.15 -6.98 -3.10
CA VAL A 38 -16.17 -5.89 -2.09
C VAL A 38 -17.14 -4.79 -2.46
N ASP A 39 -17.23 -4.43 -3.73
CA ASP A 39 -18.12 -3.37 -4.19
C ASP A 39 -19.59 -3.66 -3.88
N PHE A 40 -20.00 -4.92 -3.99
CA PHE A 40 -21.36 -5.33 -3.61
C PHE A 40 -21.55 -5.28 -2.09
N LEU A 41 -20.57 -5.78 -1.33
CA LEU A 41 -20.63 -5.81 0.13
C LEU A 41 -20.58 -4.40 0.72
N SER A 42 -19.76 -3.51 0.16
CA SER A 42 -19.66 -2.12 0.60
C SER A 42 -20.98 -1.36 0.41
N LYS A 43 -21.69 -1.59 -0.71
CA LYS A 43 -23.05 -1.04 -0.97
C LYS A 43 -24.08 -1.52 0.06
N LYS A 44 -23.85 -2.66 0.70
CA LYS A 44 -24.69 -3.21 1.80
C LYS A 44 -24.20 -2.79 3.20
N GLY A 45 -23.28 -1.85 3.28
CA GLY A 45 -22.73 -1.35 4.54
C GLY A 45 -21.73 -2.29 5.22
N VAL A 46 -21.29 -3.33 4.51
CA VAL A 46 -20.23 -4.25 4.96
C VAL A 46 -18.91 -3.75 4.40
N ALA A 47 -18.10 -3.14 5.23
CA ALA A 47 -16.80 -2.59 4.84
C ALA A 47 -15.69 -3.10 5.74
N VAL A 48 -14.49 -3.22 5.17
CA VAL A 48 -13.28 -3.52 5.95
C VAL A 48 -12.88 -2.27 6.71
N ASN A 49 -12.59 -2.41 7.98
CA ASN A 49 -12.04 -1.33 8.79
C ASN A 49 -10.56 -1.59 9.07
N PHE A 50 -9.69 -1.01 8.26
CA PHE A 50 -8.25 -1.19 8.37
C PHE A 50 -7.64 -0.55 9.63
N TRP A 51 -8.22 0.54 10.10
CA TRP A 51 -7.73 1.27 11.27
C TRP A 51 -8.16 0.64 12.59
N GLN A 52 -9.33 0.01 12.60
CA GLN A 52 -9.93 -0.59 13.79
C GLN A 52 -10.42 -2.00 13.45
N GLN A 53 -9.50 -2.87 13.10
CA GLN A 53 -9.81 -4.24 12.68
C GLN A 53 -10.75 -4.97 13.66
N LYS A 54 -10.53 -4.81 14.98
CA LYS A 54 -11.40 -5.38 16.00
C LYS A 54 -12.85 -4.98 15.79
N LYS A 55 -13.13 -3.70 15.49
CA LYS A 55 -14.50 -3.25 15.19
C LYS A 55 -15.06 -3.86 13.91
N GLY A 56 -14.22 -4.03 12.91
CA GLY A 56 -14.59 -4.74 11.67
C GLY A 56 -15.02 -6.17 11.95
N TYR A 57 -14.21 -6.93 12.72
CA TYR A 57 -14.54 -8.29 13.10
C TYR A 57 -15.80 -8.39 13.96
N LEU A 58 -16.02 -7.47 14.88
CA LEU A 58 -17.23 -7.42 15.70
C LEU A 58 -18.48 -7.11 14.86
N LYS A 59 -18.38 -6.25 13.86
CA LYS A 59 -19.51 -5.85 13.00
C LYS A 59 -19.85 -6.91 11.95
N ASN A 60 -18.84 -7.42 11.27
CA ASN A 60 -19.02 -8.29 10.10
C ASN A 60 -18.88 -9.78 10.42
N GLY A 61 -18.44 -10.12 11.63
CA GLY A 61 -18.07 -11.49 12.02
C GLY A 61 -16.68 -11.89 11.50
N TYR A 62 -16.12 -12.93 12.10
CA TYR A 62 -14.74 -13.37 11.84
C TYR A 62 -14.55 -13.85 10.40
N ILE A 63 -15.38 -14.79 9.95
CA ILE A 63 -15.21 -15.44 8.64
C ILE A 63 -15.34 -14.43 7.49
N LEU A 64 -16.36 -13.58 7.52
CA LEU A 64 -16.56 -12.58 6.49
C LEU A 64 -15.43 -11.56 6.47
N SER A 65 -15.00 -11.06 7.62
CA SER A 65 -13.85 -10.14 7.71
C SER A 65 -12.57 -10.79 7.20
N PHE A 66 -12.32 -12.06 7.51
CA PHE A 66 -11.16 -12.79 7.02
C PHE A 66 -11.17 -12.91 5.49
N LEU A 67 -12.29 -13.35 4.92
CA LEU A 67 -12.44 -13.49 3.45
C LEU A 67 -12.30 -12.15 2.74
N MET A 68 -12.87 -11.08 3.31
CA MET A 68 -12.71 -9.73 2.75
C MET A 68 -11.25 -9.25 2.81
N ASN A 69 -10.49 -9.63 3.82
CA ASN A 69 -9.09 -9.23 3.94
C ASN A 69 -8.17 -10.00 2.97
N ILE A 70 -8.48 -11.22 2.59
CA ILE A 70 -7.67 -12.03 1.66
C ILE A 70 -7.43 -11.28 0.34
N GLN A 71 -8.45 -10.65 -0.23
CA GLN A 71 -8.33 -9.93 -1.50
C GLN A 71 -7.31 -8.79 -1.47
N TYR A 72 -7.07 -8.18 -0.29
CA TYR A 72 -6.06 -7.13 -0.13
C TYR A 72 -4.63 -7.67 0.01
N THR A 73 -4.45 -8.98 -0.02
CA THR A 73 -3.12 -9.61 -0.06
C THR A 73 -2.70 -9.99 -1.48
N ILE A 74 -3.63 -9.95 -2.43
CA ILE A 74 -3.39 -10.37 -3.81
C ILE A 74 -3.10 -9.12 -4.65
N VAL A 75 -1.89 -9.05 -5.20
CA VAL A 75 -1.54 -8.04 -6.21
C VAL A 75 -1.89 -8.60 -7.56
N SER A 76 -2.83 -7.95 -8.24
CA SER A 76 -3.20 -8.34 -9.61
C SER A 76 -2.15 -7.83 -10.59
N GLN A 77 -1.80 -8.67 -11.54
CA GLN A 77 -0.97 -8.25 -12.66
C GLN A 77 -1.76 -7.25 -13.52
N PRO A 78 -1.18 -6.09 -13.86
CA PRO A 78 -1.84 -5.12 -14.74
C PRO A 78 -2.14 -5.71 -16.13
N ASP A 79 -3.22 -5.25 -16.75
CA ASP A 79 -3.56 -5.65 -18.11
C ASP A 79 -2.44 -5.26 -19.08
N GLY A 80 -2.06 -6.20 -19.96
CA GLY A 80 -0.97 -5.99 -20.93
C GLY A 80 0.43 -6.05 -20.37
N TYR A 81 0.62 -6.45 -19.10
CA TYR A 81 1.95 -6.64 -18.53
C TYR A 81 2.67 -7.81 -19.20
N SER A 82 3.85 -7.52 -19.75
CA SER A 82 4.83 -8.53 -20.17
C SER A 82 6.24 -7.94 -20.04
N PRO A 83 7.29 -8.77 -19.98
CA PRO A 83 8.67 -8.27 -19.98
C PRO A 83 8.93 -7.34 -21.16
N GLU A 84 8.47 -7.68 -22.36
CA GLU A 84 8.65 -6.90 -23.58
C GLU A 84 7.92 -5.54 -23.51
N ALA A 85 6.77 -5.48 -22.85
CA ALA A 85 6.04 -4.23 -22.62
C ALA A 85 6.81 -3.32 -21.66
N VAL A 86 7.43 -3.90 -20.62
CA VAL A 86 8.28 -3.16 -19.67
C VAL A 86 9.54 -2.63 -20.38
N ASP A 87 10.19 -3.45 -21.19
CA ASP A 87 11.38 -3.05 -21.96
C ASP A 87 11.07 -1.90 -22.91
N LYS A 88 9.95 -1.95 -23.64
CA LYS A 88 9.50 -0.84 -24.50
C LYS A 88 9.27 0.45 -23.72
N ILE A 89 8.74 0.37 -22.50
CA ILE A 89 8.58 1.56 -21.65
C ILE A 89 9.96 2.07 -21.22
N ALA A 90 10.84 1.18 -20.77
CA ALA A 90 12.20 1.54 -20.37
C ALA A 90 12.95 2.22 -21.50
N ASP A 91 12.89 1.69 -22.73
CA ASP A 91 13.53 2.26 -23.92
C ASP A 91 12.98 3.65 -24.25
N LYS A 92 11.67 3.84 -24.13
CA LYS A 92 11.03 5.14 -24.40
C LYS A 92 11.45 6.21 -23.40
N TYR A 93 11.72 5.83 -22.16
CA TYR A 93 12.08 6.74 -21.08
C TYR A 93 13.56 6.63 -20.67
N GLN A 94 14.41 6.04 -21.54
CA GLN A 94 15.84 6.12 -21.34
C GLN A 94 16.24 7.59 -21.19
N VAL A 95 16.67 7.93 -20.00
CA VAL A 95 17.23 9.25 -19.73
C VAL A 95 18.50 9.32 -20.57
N THR A 96 18.46 10.08 -21.65
CA THR A 96 19.70 10.49 -22.33
C THR A 96 20.60 11.00 -21.22
N GLN A 97 21.76 10.36 -21.03
CA GLN A 97 22.70 10.77 -20.00
C GLN A 97 22.95 12.26 -20.23
N GLY A 98 22.22 13.07 -19.48
CA GLY A 98 22.40 14.51 -19.50
C GLY A 98 23.89 14.74 -19.24
N THR A 99 24.47 15.66 -19.95
CA THR A 99 25.87 16.03 -19.80
C THR A 99 26.19 16.04 -18.30
N ASN A 100 26.91 15.00 -17.87
CA ASN A 100 27.40 14.89 -16.50
C ASN A 100 28.40 16.03 -16.28
N LYS A 101 27.89 17.25 -16.10
CA LYS A 101 28.68 18.31 -15.51
C LYS A 101 29.03 17.82 -14.13
N LYS A 102 30.25 17.28 -13.98
CA LYS A 102 30.77 16.92 -12.67
C LYS A 102 30.62 18.17 -11.80
N LEU A 103 29.69 18.08 -10.84
CA LEU A 103 29.55 19.15 -9.85
C LEU A 103 30.92 19.31 -9.20
N LYS A 104 31.44 20.53 -9.21
CA LYS A 104 32.72 20.84 -8.56
C LYS A 104 32.69 20.51 -7.07
N GLN A 105 31.52 20.58 -6.48
CA GLN A 105 31.27 20.26 -5.09
C GLN A 105 29.90 19.56 -4.98
N LYS A 106 29.85 18.47 -4.25
CA LYS A 106 28.60 17.74 -3.99
C LYS A 106 27.84 18.43 -2.86
N PRO A 107 26.61 18.92 -3.08
CA PRO A 107 25.82 19.51 -1.99
C PRO A 107 25.34 18.42 -1.04
N ASN A 108 25.15 18.76 0.22
CA ASN A 108 24.39 17.92 1.14
C ASN A 108 22.91 17.91 0.72
N VAL A 109 22.30 16.74 0.79
CA VAL A 109 20.86 16.54 0.50
C VAL A 109 20.16 16.21 1.81
N VAL A 110 19.26 17.08 2.24
CA VAL A 110 18.43 16.86 3.44
C VAL A 110 16.98 16.73 3.01
N VAL A 111 16.37 15.60 3.32
CA VAL A 111 14.96 15.33 3.03
C VAL A 111 14.20 15.28 4.35
N ILE A 112 13.15 16.07 4.45
CA ILE A 112 12.28 16.12 5.63
C ILE A 112 10.88 15.73 5.20
N MET A 113 10.42 14.55 5.61
CA MET A 113 9.05 14.09 5.42
C MET A 113 8.22 14.52 6.64
N ASN A 114 7.46 15.59 6.48
CA ASN A 114 6.53 16.05 7.50
C ASN A 114 5.20 15.34 7.37
N GLU A 115 4.91 14.44 8.31
CA GLU A 115 3.61 13.76 8.37
C GLU A 115 2.48 14.76 8.67
N THR A 116 1.34 14.58 7.99
CA THR A 116 0.13 15.42 8.15
C THR A 116 0.35 16.91 7.91
N PHE A 117 1.47 17.31 7.32
CA PHE A 117 1.74 18.70 6.97
C PHE A 117 0.97 19.07 5.69
N ALA A 118 -0.07 19.89 5.84
CA ALA A 118 -0.90 20.31 4.72
C ALA A 118 -1.36 21.77 4.90
N ASP A 119 -1.48 22.47 3.78
CA ASP A 119 -2.14 23.77 3.77
C ASP A 119 -3.65 23.58 3.87
N LEU A 120 -4.21 23.89 5.02
CA LEU A 120 -5.65 23.77 5.28
C LEU A 120 -6.51 24.68 4.36
N ASN A 121 -5.92 25.75 3.81
CA ASN A 121 -6.64 26.63 2.88
C ASN A 121 -6.95 25.94 1.55
N VAL A 122 -6.18 24.91 1.16
CA VAL A 122 -6.42 24.14 -0.06
C VAL A 122 -7.68 23.27 0.05
N VAL A 123 -8.00 22.82 1.26
CA VAL A 123 -9.08 21.85 1.47
C VAL A 123 -10.44 22.52 1.51
N ASN A 124 -10.59 23.68 2.16
CA ASN A 124 -11.92 24.29 2.32
C ASN A 124 -11.84 25.70 2.89
N HIS A 125 -11.36 26.68 2.20
CA HIS A 125 -11.35 28.12 2.57
C HIS A 125 -11.57 28.43 4.08
N ILE A 126 -10.81 27.72 4.92
CA ILE A 126 -10.91 27.83 6.37
C ILE A 126 -10.43 29.22 6.77
N LYS A 127 -11.35 30.03 7.32
CA LYS A 127 -10.98 31.33 7.83
C LYS A 127 -10.26 31.19 9.17
N THR A 128 -9.00 31.58 9.22
CA THR A 128 -8.20 31.60 10.42
C THR A 128 -7.91 33.04 10.82
N ASN A 129 -7.69 33.30 12.10
CA ASN A 129 -7.32 34.62 12.63
C ASN A 129 -5.83 34.95 12.43
N LYS A 130 -5.03 34.00 11.98
CA LYS A 130 -3.61 34.13 11.62
C LYS A 130 -3.32 33.31 10.38
N GLU A 131 -2.26 33.69 9.68
CA GLU A 131 -1.75 32.88 8.56
C GLU A 131 -1.35 31.48 9.03
N VAL A 132 -1.75 30.45 8.28
CA VAL A 132 -1.59 29.04 8.68
C VAL A 132 -0.13 28.59 8.57
N MET A 133 0.60 29.03 7.54
CA MET A 133 1.98 28.62 7.28
C MET A 133 2.88 29.82 6.92
N PRO A 134 3.05 30.78 7.82
CA PRO A 134 3.73 32.04 7.49
C PRO A 134 5.17 31.81 7.03
N PHE A 135 5.91 30.91 7.66
CA PHE A 135 7.29 30.61 7.31
C PHE A 135 7.37 30.01 5.88
N ILE A 136 6.60 28.99 5.58
CA ILE A 136 6.62 28.34 4.25
C ILE A 136 6.18 29.32 3.16
N ASN A 137 5.17 30.14 3.46
CA ASN A 137 4.67 31.12 2.51
C ASN A 137 5.68 32.23 2.24
N SER A 138 6.49 32.61 3.21
CA SER A 138 7.53 33.65 3.08
C SER A 138 8.75 33.19 2.27
N LEU A 139 8.99 31.89 2.12
CA LEU A 139 10.13 31.39 1.34
C LEU A 139 9.98 31.79 -0.13
N SER A 140 11.00 32.47 -0.69
CA SER A 140 11.01 32.96 -2.07
C SER A 140 12.35 32.75 -2.78
N GLU A 141 13.47 32.97 -2.10
CA GLU A 141 14.80 32.82 -2.69
C GLU A 141 15.23 31.35 -2.71
N ASN A 142 15.82 30.91 -3.82
CA ASN A 142 16.32 29.54 -4.02
C ASN A 142 15.30 28.46 -3.62
N THR A 143 14.02 28.76 -3.80
CA THR A 143 12.90 27.92 -3.35
C THR A 143 11.99 27.58 -4.51
N ILE A 144 11.65 26.29 -4.62
CA ILE A 144 10.57 25.78 -5.48
C ILE A 144 9.45 25.29 -4.57
N LYS A 145 8.25 25.82 -4.75
CA LYS A 145 7.05 25.43 -4.00
C LYS A 145 6.00 24.89 -4.95
N GLY A 146 5.17 23.97 -4.44
CA GLY A 146 4.07 23.42 -5.21
C GLY A 146 3.21 22.51 -4.35
N HIS A 147 2.12 22.06 -4.94
CA HIS A 147 1.25 21.03 -4.36
C HIS A 147 1.62 19.68 -4.95
N MET A 148 1.71 18.69 -4.10
CA MET A 148 1.96 17.31 -4.52
C MET A 148 0.72 16.47 -4.25
N LEU A 149 0.22 15.80 -5.29
CA LEU A 149 -0.82 14.80 -5.15
C LEU A 149 -0.19 13.52 -4.60
N VAL A 150 -0.65 13.09 -3.44
CA VAL A 150 -0.18 11.85 -2.80
C VAL A 150 -1.20 10.73 -2.97
N SER A 151 -0.72 9.50 -3.07
CA SER A 151 -1.56 8.31 -3.32
C SER A 151 -2.30 7.81 -2.08
N VAL A 152 -2.12 8.45 -0.93
CA VAL A 152 -2.71 8.03 0.33
C VAL A 152 -3.67 9.07 0.87
N PHE A 153 -4.70 8.60 1.56
CA PHE A 153 -5.74 9.43 2.17
C PHE A 153 -5.93 9.09 3.65
N GLY A 154 -5.90 10.10 4.49
CA GLY A 154 -6.19 9.95 5.92
C GLY A 154 -5.15 9.15 6.71
N GLY A 155 -3.92 9.04 6.23
CA GLY A 155 -2.82 8.29 6.84
C GLY A 155 -2.00 7.53 5.79
N GLY A 156 -1.10 6.64 6.25
CA GLY A 156 -0.27 5.85 5.34
C GLY A 156 0.94 6.60 4.77
N THR A 157 1.50 7.54 5.52
CA THR A 157 2.67 8.36 5.13
C THR A 157 3.86 7.51 4.67
N SER A 158 4.02 6.30 5.22
CA SER A 158 5.03 5.34 4.76
C SER A 158 4.91 4.97 3.28
N ASN A 159 3.72 5.03 2.69
CA ASN A 159 3.53 4.84 1.26
C ASN A 159 4.02 6.05 0.46
N SER A 160 3.72 7.28 0.91
CA SER A 160 4.26 8.49 0.28
C SER A 160 5.79 8.55 0.38
N GLU A 161 6.35 8.10 1.51
CA GLU A 161 7.78 7.95 1.72
C GLU A 161 8.39 6.92 0.75
N TYR A 162 7.73 5.77 0.59
CA TYR A 162 8.13 4.75 -0.38
C TYR A 162 8.12 5.30 -1.82
N GLU A 163 7.05 5.99 -2.22
CA GLU A 163 6.96 6.60 -3.56
C GLU A 163 8.06 7.63 -3.80
N PHE A 164 8.32 8.49 -2.83
CA PHE A 164 9.39 9.47 -2.92
C PHE A 164 10.77 8.83 -3.05
N LEU A 165 11.06 7.83 -2.21
CA LEU A 165 12.38 7.18 -2.19
C LEU A 165 12.65 6.31 -3.41
N THR A 166 11.64 5.64 -3.93
CA THR A 166 11.81 4.63 -5.00
C THR A 166 11.38 5.12 -6.38
N GLY A 167 10.54 6.15 -6.44
CA GLY A 167 9.88 6.57 -7.68
C GLY A 167 8.78 5.63 -8.15
N ASN A 168 8.46 4.57 -7.38
CA ASN A 168 7.40 3.64 -7.71
C ASN A 168 6.06 4.11 -7.12
N SER A 169 4.97 3.99 -7.87
CA SER A 169 3.64 4.31 -7.35
C SER A 169 3.05 3.15 -6.55
N VAL A 170 2.36 3.47 -5.46
CA VAL A 170 1.55 2.50 -4.71
C VAL A 170 0.15 2.31 -5.31
N SER A 171 -0.19 2.99 -6.39
CA SER A 171 -1.50 2.88 -7.04
C SER A 171 -1.80 1.47 -7.57
N SER A 172 -0.77 0.68 -7.86
CA SER A 172 -0.88 -0.73 -8.27
C SER A 172 -1.00 -1.70 -7.11
N LEU A 173 -0.79 -1.24 -5.87
CA LEU A 173 -0.95 -2.07 -4.69
C LEU A 173 -2.44 -2.22 -4.35
N PRO A 174 -2.82 -3.31 -3.68
CA PRO A 174 -4.17 -3.46 -3.17
C PRO A 174 -4.57 -2.28 -2.29
N LEU A 175 -5.86 -1.94 -2.32
CA LEU A 175 -6.40 -0.83 -1.53
C LEU A 175 -5.98 -0.94 -0.06
N ASN A 176 -5.43 0.14 0.49
CA ASN A 176 -4.84 0.20 1.83
C ASN A 176 -3.62 -0.72 2.05
N GLY A 177 -3.02 -1.23 1.00
CA GLY A 177 -1.74 -1.92 1.08
C GLY A 177 -0.65 -0.99 1.61
N ASN A 178 0.27 -1.52 2.39
CA ASN A 178 1.44 -0.80 2.85
C ASN A 178 2.70 -1.39 2.23
N ALA A 179 3.43 -0.58 1.48
CA ALA A 179 4.60 -1.03 0.74
C ALA A 179 5.63 -1.70 1.65
N TYR A 180 6.01 -1.05 2.74
CA TYR A 180 7.07 -1.54 3.63
C TYR A 180 6.72 -2.81 4.39
N THR A 181 5.49 -2.94 4.85
CA THR A 181 5.10 -4.10 5.66
C THR A 181 4.70 -5.32 4.83
N GLN A 182 4.19 -5.09 3.63
CA GLN A 182 3.57 -6.17 2.84
C GLN A 182 4.37 -6.54 1.59
N PHE A 183 4.97 -5.57 0.89
CA PHE A 183 5.48 -5.77 -0.47
C PHE A 183 6.99 -5.65 -0.61
N VAL A 184 7.67 -4.82 0.18
CA VAL A 184 9.12 -4.71 0.15
C VAL A 184 9.73 -5.92 0.88
N LYS A 185 10.21 -6.90 0.12
CA LYS A 185 10.81 -8.15 0.64
C LYS A 185 12.29 -8.33 0.25
N HIS A 186 12.82 -7.43 -0.55
CA HIS A 186 14.20 -7.42 -1.04
C HIS A 186 14.64 -5.98 -1.31
N LYS A 187 15.92 -5.80 -1.60
CA LYS A 187 16.47 -4.48 -1.91
C LYS A 187 15.75 -3.88 -3.13
N VAL A 188 15.25 -2.67 -2.98
CA VAL A 188 14.63 -1.88 -4.03
C VAL A 188 15.53 -0.69 -4.35
N PRO A 189 15.80 -0.39 -5.62
CA PRO A 189 16.52 0.83 -6.00
C PRO A 189 15.81 2.05 -5.40
N SER A 190 16.58 2.95 -4.80
CA SER A 190 16.05 4.13 -4.13
C SER A 190 16.95 5.33 -4.34
N LEU A 191 16.43 6.53 -4.10
CA LEU A 191 17.20 7.77 -4.11
C LEU A 191 18.45 7.65 -3.19
N ALA A 192 18.27 7.08 -2.00
CA ALA A 192 19.38 6.86 -1.07
C ALA A 192 20.44 5.91 -1.66
N SER A 193 20.04 4.80 -2.26
CA SER A 193 20.98 3.85 -2.88
C SER A 193 21.71 4.47 -4.09
N GLN A 194 21.04 5.29 -4.88
CA GLN A 194 21.63 6.02 -6.01
C GLN A 194 22.65 7.06 -5.55
N LEU A 195 22.33 7.83 -4.50
CA LEU A 195 23.26 8.80 -3.93
C LEU A 195 24.47 8.09 -3.32
N LYS A 196 24.27 6.97 -2.64
CA LYS A 196 25.37 6.17 -2.09
C LYS A 196 26.33 5.68 -3.19
N GLN A 197 25.81 5.23 -4.34
CA GLN A 197 26.64 4.86 -5.50
C GLN A 197 27.46 6.04 -6.05
N GLN A 198 26.99 7.26 -5.82
CA GLN A 198 27.71 8.47 -6.18
C GLN A 198 28.70 8.95 -5.10
N GLY A 199 28.88 8.19 -4.02
CA GLY A 199 29.81 8.46 -2.92
C GLY A 199 29.26 9.41 -1.88
N TYR A 200 27.93 9.44 -1.65
CA TYR A 200 27.33 10.06 -0.48
C TYR A 200 27.24 9.08 0.67
N ASP A 201 27.36 9.58 1.89
CA ASP A 201 26.89 8.85 3.06
C ASP A 201 25.39 9.07 3.19
N THR A 202 24.67 8.00 3.52
CA THR A 202 23.21 8.05 3.64
C THR A 202 22.79 7.72 5.08
N LEU A 203 21.98 8.58 5.66
CA LEU A 203 21.49 8.44 7.03
C LEU A 203 19.97 8.60 7.03
N ALA A 204 19.27 7.78 7.80
CA ALA A 204 17.84 7.88 8.02
C ALA A 204 17.56 8.07 9.51
N PHE A 205 16.68 9.03 9.82
CA PHE A 205 16.25 9.32 11.18
C PHE A 205 14.73 9.31 11.26
N HIS A 206 14.22 8.71 12.32
CA HIS A 206 12.79 8.74 12.59
C HIS A 206 12.56 8.82 14.11
N PRO A 207 11.70 9.73 14.61
CA PRO A 207 11.51 9.94 16.04
C PRO A 207 10.68 8.85 16.73
N TYR A 208 10.12 7.92 16.00
CA TYR A 208 9.32 6.80 16.51
C TYR A 208 10.12 5.50 16.56
N LYS A 209 9.51 4.45 17.07
CA LYS A 209 10.15 3.11 17.19
C LYS A 209 10.61 2.59 15.83
N ALA A 210 11.80 2.01 15.77
CA ALA A 210 12.43 1.52 14.54
C ALA A 210 11.55 0.53 13.76
N HIS A 211 10.86 -0.39 14.48
CA HIS A 211 9.94 -1.34 13.87
C HIS A 211 8.62 -0.72 13.35
N GLY A 212 8.37 0.56 13.64
CA GLY A 212 7.21 1.28 13.08
C GLY A 212 7.26 1.27 11.56
N TRP A 213 6.23 0.73 10.92
CA TRP A 213 6.18 0.51 9.47
C TRP A 213 7.30 -0.39 8.92
N ASN A 214 7.85 -1.27 9.74
CA ASN A 214 8.92 -2.20 9.34
C ASN A 214 10.22 -1.49 8.87
N ARG A 215 10.48 -0.27 9.35
CA ARG A 215 11.63 0.54 8.91
C ARG A 215 12.98 -0.11 9.21
N ASP A 216 13.11 -0.78 10.34
CA ASP A 216 14.31 -1.52 10.74
C ASP A 216 14.69 -2.67 9.78
N THR A 217 13.78 -3.06 8.90
CA THR A 217 14.01 -4.10 7.88
C THR A 217 14.19 -3.51 6.48
N VAL A 218 13.53 -2.39 6.17
CA VAL A 218 13.50 -1.84 4.80
C VAL A 218 14.54 -0.76 4.55
N TYR A 219 15.11 -0.15 5.60
CA TYR A 219 16.21 0.80 5.55
C TYR A 219 17.54 0.09 5.86
#